data_dd6f972d514b500c5bada1168d32cf6f
#
_entry.id   dd6f972d514b500c5bada1168d32cf6f
#
_cell.length_a   1.000
_cell.length_b   1.000
_cell.length_c   1.000
_cell.angle_alpha   90.00
_cell.angle_beta   90.00
_cell.angle_gamma   90.00
#
_symmetry.space_group_name_H-M   'P 1'
#
loop_
_entity.id
_entity.type
_entity.pdbx_description
1 polymer ?
#
loop_
_entity_poly.entity_id
_entity_poly.type
_entity_poly.pdbx_seq_one_letter_code
_entity_poly.pdbx_strand_id
1 'polypeptide(L)'
;MLVLTLSSEVNGFTYDKNSHNFMLTHPNLEIESDCSEYAINSSNYRFWEPPIQKYIKECNEGLQGSREKNFNMRWCGSMVADIHRILMRGGIFIYPKDNKLPQRAGRLRLMYEANPMALIIENAGGRASTGREPILEIN
;
A
#
# COMPACT_ATOMS: atom_id res chain seq x y z
N MET A 1 -8.79 14.83 -3.68
CA MET A 1 -7.43 15.13 -3.20
C MET A 1 -6.43 14.78 -4.30
N LEU A 2 -5.40 15.58 -4.48
CA LEU A 2 -4.23 15.30 -5.32
C LEU A 2 -3.05 15.00 -4.39
N VAL A 3 -2.30 13.94 -4.68
CA VAL A 3 -1.02 13.67 -4.03
C VAL A 3 0.07 13.85 -5.07
N LEU A 4 1.08 14.62 -4.73
CA LEU A 4 2.22 14.92 -5.60
C LEU A 4 3.52 14.63 -4.86
N THR A 5 4.42 13.92 -5.54
CA THR A 5 5.80 13.77 -5.08
C THR A 5 6.75 14.37 -6.11
N LEU A 6 7.64 15.23 -5.63
CA LEU A 6 8.74 15.81 -6.40
C LEU A 6 10.00 15.72 -5.53
N SER A 7 11.08 15.21 -6.11
CA SER A 7 12.31 14.91 -5.35
C SER A 7 12.06 13.87 -4.26
N SER A 8 12.15 14.25 -2.99
CA SER A 8 12.01 13.36 -1.82
C SER A 8 10.80 13.69 -0.94
N GLU A 9 9.95 14.63 -1.36
CA GLU A 9 8.80 15.06 -0.57
C GLU A 9 7.49 14.54 -1.17
N VAL A 10 6.53 14.23 -0.30
CA VAL A 10 5.16 13.88 -0.69
C VAL A 10 4.20 14.90 -0.10
N ASN A 11 3.44 15.54 -0.96
CA ASN A 11 2.52 16.60 -0.57
C ASN A 11 1.09 16.30 -1.02
N GLY A 12 0.12 16.56 -0.14
CA GLY A 12 -1.30 16.36 -0.40
C GLY A 12 -2.06 17.68 -0.53
N PHE A 13 -2.87 17.78 -1.59
CA PHE A 13 -3.63 18.98 -1.91
C PHE A 13 -5.13 18.66 -1.96
N THR A 14 -5.94 19.54 -1.42
CA THR A 14 -7.40 19.46 -1.50
C THR A 14 -7.91 20.51 -2.47
N TYR A 15 -8.79 20.10 -3.39
CA TYR A 15 -9.43 21.04 -4.30
C TYR A 15 -10.49 21.86 -3.54
N ASP A 16 -10.32 23.17 -3.54
CA ASP A 16 -11.31 24.12 -3.03
C ASP A 16 -12.24 24.58 -4.16
N LYS A 17 -13.53 24.30 -3.99
CA LYS A 17 -14.55 24.65 -4.98
C LYS A 17 -14.80 26.16 -5.09
N ASN A 18 -14.55 26.93 -4.04
CA ASN A 18 -14.83 28.38 -4.03
C ASN A 18 -13.74 29.14 -4.78
N SER A 19 -12.48 28.82 -4.51
CA SER A 19 -11.34 29.47 -5.17
C SER A 19 -10.94 28.81 -6.51
N HIS A 20 -11.50 27.62 -6.82
CA HIS A 20 -11.13 26.79 -7.96
C HIS A 20 -9.63 26.41 -7.99
N ASN A 21 -8.99 26.31 -6.82
CA ASN A 21 -7.57 25.99 -6.67
C ASN A 21 -7.34 24.74 -5.84
N PHE A 22 -6.18 24.12 -6.02
CA PHE A 22 -5.67 23.08 -5.13
C PHE A 22 -4.89 23.72 -3.99
N MET A 23 -5.38 23.53 -2.78
CA MET A 23 -4.77 24.06 -1.55
C MET A 23 -3.89 22.97 -0.93
N LEU A 24 -2.64 23.30 -0.57
CA LEU A 24 -1.76 22.40 0.16
C LEU A 24 -2.35 22.17 1.56
N THR A 25 -2.86 20.98 1.79
CA THR A 25 -3.51 20.61 3.08
C THR A 25 -2.72 19.60 3.88
N HIS A 26 -1.82 18.89 3.24
CA HIS A 26 -0.98 17.84 3.85
C HIS A 26 0.45 17.99 3.33
N PRO A 27 1.25 18.92 3.91
CA PRO A 27 2.66 19.05 3.56
C PRO A 27 3.47 17.91 4.16
N ASN A 28 4.50 17.46 3.44
CA ASN A 28 5.50 16.50 3.92
C ASN A 28 4.87 15.26 4.57
N LEU A 29 4.03 14.55 3.80
CA LEU A 29 3.40 13.31 4.26
C LEU A 29 4.46 12.25 4.57
N GLU A 30 4.44 11.75 5.80
CA GLU A 30 5.25 10.63 6.26
C GLU A 30 4.34 9.50 6.75
N ILE A 31 4.69 8.26 6.41
CA ILE A 31 3.93 7.08 6.80
C ILE A 31 4.35 6.66 8.21
N GLU A 32 3.38 6.51 9.10
CA GLU A 32 3.63 5.97 10.44
C GLU A 32 4.20 4.55 10.37
N SER A 33 5.30 4.32 11.09
CA SER A 33 6.02 3.04 11.10
C SER A 33 5.28 1.94 11.87
N ASP A 34 4.49 2.30 12.88
CA ASP A 34 3.73 1.34 13.70
C ASP A 34 2.22 1.41 13.40
N CYS A 35 1.77 0.59 12.48
CA CYS A 35 0.38 0.52 12.08
C CYS A 35 -0.19 -0.90 12.19
N SER A 36 -1.51 -0.98 12.35
CA SER A 36 -2.24 -2.24 12.44
C SER A 36 -3.30 -2.39 11.32
N GLU A 37 -3.12 -1.73 10.20
CA GLU A 37 -4.02 -1.88 9.04
C GLU A 37 -3.33 -2.60 7.88
N TYR A 38 -4.08 -3.49 7.22
CA TYR A 38 -3.64 -4.12 5.98
C TYR A 38 -4.76 -4.18 4.95
N ALA A 39 -4.41 -4.11 3.68
CA ALA A 39 -5.32 -4.22 2.55
C ALA A 39 -4.90 -5.39 1.67
N ILE A 40 -5.79 -6.36 1.52
CA ILE A 40 -5.60 -7.50 0.63
C ILE A 40 -6.96 -8.07 0.21
N ASN A 41 -7.06 -8.57 -1.03
CA ASN A 41 -8.27 -9.27 -1.46
C ASN A 41 -8.31 -10.70 -0.88
N SER A 42 -8.91 -10.87 0.28
CA SER A 42 -8.97 -12.15 1.01
C SER A 42 -9.68 -13.28 0.24
N SER A 43 -10.50 -12.96 -0.77
CA SER A 43 -11.13 -14.00 -1.62
C SER A 43 -10.12 -14.84 -2.41
N ASN A 44 -8.89 -14.36 -2.56
CA ASN A 44 -7.81 -15.07 -3.24
C ASN A 44 -6.90 -15.88 -2.29
N TYR A 45 -7.22 -15.97 -1.00
CA TYR A 45 -6.40 -16.63 0.02
C TYR A 45 -5.86 -18.01 -0.42
N ARG A 46 -6.68 -18.86 -1.02
CA ARG A 46 -6.31 -20.22 -1.46
C ARG A 46 -5.29 -20.26 -2.60
N PHE A 47 -5.04 -19.13 -3.25
CA PHE A 47 -4.10 -19.03 -4.38
C PHE A 47 -2.77 -18.38 -4.00
N TRP A 48 -2.67 -17.80 -2.80
CA TRP A 48 -1.46 -17.13 -2.36
C TRP A 48 -0.33 -18.11 -2.04
N GLU A 49 0.90 -17.64 -2.21
CA GLU A 49 2.07 -18.35 -1.74
C GLU A 49 2.07 -18.48 -0.20
N PRO A 50 2.67 -19.55 0.36
CA PRO A 50 2.65 -19.81 1.81
C PRO A 50 3.09 -18.63 2.70
N PRO A 51 4.10 -17.82 2.33
CA PRO A 51 4.49 -16.67 3.15
C PRO A 51 3.37 -15.63 3.33
N ILE A 52 2.57 -15.38 2.28
CA ILE A 52 1.45 -14.43 2.36
C ILE A 52 0.32 -15.01 3.21
N GLN A 53 0.00 -16.29 3.02
CA GLN A 53 -1.00 -16.96 3.86
C GLN A 53 -0.60 -16.93 5.34
N LYS A 54 0.67 -17.19 5.64
CA LYS A 54 1.21 -17.12 7.00
C LYS A 54 1.08 -15.73 7.58
N TYR A 55 1.49 -14.69 6.84
CA TYR A 55 1.38 -13.30 7.28
C TYR A 55 -0.07 -12.91 7.65
N ILE A 56 -1.03 -13.24 6.78
CA ILE A 56 -2.44 -12.93 7.02
C ILE A 56 -3.01 -13.74 8.19
N LYS A 57 -2.60 -15.00 8.33
CA LYS A 57 -2.97 -15.81 9.49
C LYS A 57 -2.50 -15.17 10.79
N GLU A 58 -1.24 -14.76 10.86
CA GLU A 58 -0.67 -14.07 12.02
C GLU A 58 -1.39 -12.75 12.34
N CYS A 59 -1.79 -11.97 11.31
CA CYS A 59 -2.60 -10.77 11.52
C CYS A 59 -3.99 -11.08 12.11
N ASN A 60 -4.59 -12.20 11.72
CA ASN A 60 -5.92 -12.62 12.20
C ASN A 60 -5.91 -13.23 13.60
N GLU A 61 -4.77 -13.69 14.08
CA GLU A 61 -4.62 -14.25 15.44
C GLU A 61 -4.72 -13.17 16.53
N GLY A 62 -4.52 -11.90 16.16
CA GLY A 62 -4.67 -10.77 17.07
C GLY A 62 -3.68 -10.77 18.23
N LEU A 63 -4.12 -10.29 19.39
CA LEU A 63 -3.29 -10.19 20.61
C LEU A 63 -2.76 -11.54 21.11
N GLN A 64 -3.41 -12.63 20.75
CA GLN A 64 -3.03 -13.98 21.19
C GLN A 64 -2.04 -14.67 20.24
N GLY A 65 -1.81 -14.06 19.07
CA GLY A 65 -0.90 -14.57 18.07
C GLY A 65 0.53 -14.05 18.23
N SER A 66 1.39 -14.50 17.32
CA SER A 66 2.84 -14.18 17.33
C SER A 66 3.16 -12.68 17.14
N ARG A 67 2.19 -11.89 16.69
CA ARG A 67 2.36 -10.43 16.51
C ARG A 67 1.88 -9.61 17.69
N GLU A 68 1.19 -10.22 18.66
CA GLU A 68 0.71 -9.59 19.89
C GLU A 68 -0.07 -8.28 19.66
N LYS A 69 -0.73 -8.16 18.49
CA LYS A 69 -1.39 -6.93 18.03
C LYS A 69 -2.67 -7.26 17.25
N ASN A 70 -3.72 -6.49 17.49
CA ASN A 70 -4.93 -6.58 16.68
C ASN A 70 -4.76 -5.81 15.37
N PHE A 71 -5.08 -6.46 14.26
CA PHE A 71 -5.02 -5.87 12.92
C PHE A 71 -6.41 -5.68 12.34
N ASN A 72 -6.57 -4.64 11.52
CA ASN A 72 -7.79 -4.37 10.78
C ASN A 72 -7.56 -4.54 9.27
N MET A 73 -8.36 -5.39 8.65
CA MET A 73 -8.36 -5.51 7.20
C MET A 73 -9.22 -4.40 6.58
N ARG A 74 -8.61 -3.66 5.63
CA ARG A 74 -9.23 -2.54 4.92
C ARG A 74 -9.00 -2.69 3.42
N TRP A 75 -9.88 -3.37 2.74
CA TRP A 75 -9.81 -3.56 1.29
C TRP A 75 -10.99 -2.86 0.61
N CYS A 76 -10.73 -1.84 -0.21
CA CYS A 76 -11.76 -1.18 -1.00
C CYS A 76 -11.73 -1.57 -2.49
N GLY A 77 -10.71 -2.30 -2.94
CA GLY A 77 -10.59 -2.74 -4.32
C GLY A 77 -10.08 -1.65 -5.28
N SER A 78 -9.69 -0.50 -4.77
CA SER A 78 -9.03 0.57 -5.52
C SER A 78 -7.66 0.83 -4.91
N MET A 79 -6.59 0.51 -5.64
CA MET A 79 -5.21 0.70 -5.16
C MET A 79 -4.95 2.16 -4.77
N VAL A 80 -5.41 3.13 -5.57
CA VAL A 80 -5.22 4.56 -5.29
C VAL A 80 -5.84 4.95 -3.95
N ALA A 81 -7.05 4.47 -3.66
CA ALA A 81 -7.72 4.76 -2.40
C ALA A 81 -7.06 4.05 -1.21
N ASP A 82 -6.61 2.81 -1.40
CA ASP A 82 -5.88 2.07 -0.36
C ASP A 82 -4.52 2.72 -0.05
N ILE A 83 -3.76 3.14 -1.06
CA ILE A 83 -2.50 3.87 -0.91
C ILE A 83 -2.73 5.23 -0.23
N HIS A 84 -3.76 5.98 -0.64
CA HIS A 84 -4.11 7.23 0.03
C HIS A 84 -4.39 7.02 1.53
N ARG A 85 -5.14 5.98 1.89
CA ARG A 85 -5.38 5.65 3.30
C ARG A 85 -4.08 5.34 4.04
N ILE A 86 -3.15 4.59 3.41
CA ILE A 86 -1.85 4.26 3.99
C ILE A 86 -1.00 5.52 4.23
N LEU A 87 -0.99 6.46 3.31
CA LEU A 87 -0.32 7.74 3.50
C LEU A 87 -0.87 8.53 4.70
N MET A 88 -2.17 8.39 5.00
CA MET A 88 -2.83 9.11 6.10
C MET A 88 -2.79 8.37 7.44
N ARG A 89 -2.64 7.05 7.45
CA ARG A 89 -2.89 6.22 8.65
C ARG A 89 -1.87 5.11 8.84
N GLY A 90 -0.91 4.98 7.97
CA GLY A 90 -0.02 3.84 7.91
C GLY A 90 -0.68 2.56 7.42
N GLY A 91 0.06 1.47 7.42
CA GLY A 91 -0.39 0.14 7.02
C GLY A 91 0.31 -0.45 5.82
N ILE A 92 -0.24 -1.53 5.31
CA ILE A 92 0.30 -2.23 4.15
C ILE A 92 -0.77 -2.55 3.11
N PHE A 93 -0.47 -2.30 1.83
CA PHE A 93 -1.23 -2.79 0.68
C PHE A 93 -0.53 -4.00 0.10
N ILE A 94 -1.28 -5.10 -0.08
CA ILE A 94 -0.74 -6.36 -0.57
C ILE A 94 -1.56 -6.84 -1.76
N TYR A 95 -0.91 -6.93 -2.92
CA TYR A 95 -1.48 -7.54 -4.11
C TYR A 95 -0.48 -8.53 -4.72
N PRO A 96 -0.31 -9.71 -4.08
CA PRO A 96 0.79 -10.61 -4.36
C PRO A 96 0.60 -11.36 -5.67
N LYS A 97 1.70 -11.88 -6.20
CA LYS A 97 1.66 -12.98 -7.16
C LYS A 97 0.87 -14.15 -6.54
N ASP A 98 0.09 -14.82 -7.34
CA ASP A 98 -0.69 -15.98 -6.94
C ASP A 98 -0.73 -17.08 -7.98
N ASN A 99 -1.13 -18.27 -7.57
CA ASN A 99 -1.20 -19.47 -8.43
C ASN A 99 -2.42 -19.48 -9.38
N LYS A 100 -3.29 -18.48 -9.32
CA LYS A 100 -4.40 -18.33 -10.26
C LYS A 100 -3.94 -17.93 -11.66
N LEU A 101 -2.84 -17.16 -11.74
CA LEU A 101 -2.18 -16.77 -12.97
C LEU A 101 -0.65 -16.92 -12.82
N PRO A 102 -0.13 -18.14 -12.76
CA PRO A 102 1.26 -18.43 -12.39
C PRO A 102 2.28 -17.84 -13.39
N GLN A 103 1.88 -17.62 -14.64
CA GLN A 103 2.72 -17.02 -15.68
C GLN A 103 2.92 -15.52 -15.54
N ARG A 104 2.15 -14.84 -14.66
CA ARG A 104 2.30 -13.40 -14.41
C ARG A 104 3.24 -13.17 -13.24
N ALA A 105 4.21 -12.27 -13.41
CA ALA A 105 5.14 -11.88 -12.36
C ALA A 105 4.44 -11.13 -11.20
N GLY A 106 3.35 -10.42 -11.49
CA GLY A 106 2.54 -9.69 -10.52
C GLY A 106 1.16 -9.35 -11.06
N ARG A 107 0.35 -8.69 -10.26
CA ARG A 107 -1.02 -8.29 -10.60
C ARG A 107 -1.12 -6.86 -11.08
N LEU A 108 -0.26 -5.99 -10.59
CA LEU A 108 -0.22 -4.57 -10.96
C LEU A 108 0.60 -4.38 -12.24
N ARG A 109 0.25 -3.39 -13.02
CA ARG A 109 1.03 -2.97 -14.19
C ARG A 109 2.21 -2.12 -13.71
N LEU A 110 3.43 -2.53 -14.13
CA LEU A 110 4.65 -1.96 -13.60
C LEU A 110 4.73 -0.44 -13.82
N MET A 111 4.59 0.02 -15.07
CA MET A 111 4.89 1.38 -15.47
C MET A 111 3.93 2.45 -14.90
N TYR A 112 2.64 2.17 -14.81
CA TYR A 112 1.65 3.20 -14.46
C TYR A 112 0.76 2.86 -13.27
N GLU A 113 1.07 1.77 -12.56
CA GLU A 113 0.47 1.42 -11.26
C GLU A 113 1.55 1.21 -10.21
N ALA A 114 2.41 0.19 -10.35
CA ALA A 114 3.35 -0.18 -9.30
C ALA A 114 4.44 0.87 -9.09
N ASN A 115 5.10 1.34 -10.15
CA ASN A 115 6.19 2.33 -10.04
C ASN A 115 5.73 3.68 -9.47
N PRO A 116 4.65 4.33 -9.96
CA PRO A 116 4.21 5.59 -9.37
C PRO A 116 3.84 5.47 -7.89
N MET A 117 3.16 4.38 -7.51
CA MET A 117 2.79 4.16 -6.12
C MET A 117 4.01 3.81 -5.25
N ALA A 118 4.96 3.03 -5.78
CA ALA A 118 6.21 2.74 -5.10
C ALA A 118 6.99 4.02 -4.80
N LEU A 119 7.14 4.92 -5.78
CA LEU A 119 7.83 6.20 -5.60
C LEU A 119 7.17 7.06 -4.51
N ILE A 120 5.85 7.17 -4.52
CA ILE A 120 5.11 7.92 -3.50
C ILE A 120 5.32 7.29 -2.11
N ILE A 121 5.20 5.98 -1.99
CA ILE A 121 5.35 5.26 -0.71
C ILE A 121 6.78 5.40 -0.17
N GLU A 122 7.80 5.24 -1.01
CA GLU A 122 9.20 5.32 -0.58
C GLU A 122 9.59 6.75 -0.19
N ASN A 123 9.15 7.76 -0.95
CA ASN A 123 9.35 9.15 -0.58
C ASN A 123 8.61 9.57 0.69
N ALA A 124 7.53 8.88 1.05
CA ALA A 124 6.83 9.06 2.33
C ALA A 124 7.42 8.21 3.48
N GLY A 125 8.62 7.65 3.33
CA GLY A 125 9.31 6.88 4.37
C GLY A 125 8.86 5.41 4.46
N GLY A 126 8.00 4.93 3.56
CA GLY A 126 7.58 3.54 3.49
C GLY A 126 8.51 2.68 2.64
N ARG A 127 8.04 1.47 2.28
CA ARG A 127 8.78 0.55 1.42
C ARG A 127 7.84 -0.12 0.41
N ALA A 128 8.29 -0.26 -0.83
CA ALA A 128 7.56 -0.94 -1.89
C ALA A 128 8.40 -2.06 -2.51
N SER A 129 7.92 -3.29 -2.46
CA SER A 129 8.65 -4.45 -2.97
C SER A 129 7.74 -5.56 -3.49
N THR A 130 8.31 -6.46 -4.27
CA THR A 130 7.67 -7.75 -4.65
C THR A 130 7.69 -8.78 -3.53
N GLY A 131 8.29 -8.44 -2.37
CA GLY A 131 8.68 -9.38 -1.32
C GLY A 131 10.05 -10.02 -1.53
N ARG A 132 10.70 -9.75 -2.67
CA ARG A 132 12.04 -10.24 -3.04
C ARG A 132 12.98 -9.12 -3.47
N GLU A 133 12.47 -8.14 -4.17
CA GLU A 133 13.24 -7.00 -4.70
C GLU A 133 12.41 -5.71 -4.63
N PRO A 134 13.05 -4.52 -4.56
CA PRO A 134 12.36 -3.24 -4.62
C PRO A 134 11.63 -3.07 -5.96
N ILE A 135 10.44 -2.49 -5.94
CA ILE A 135 9.64 -2.31 -7.17
C ILE A 135 10.32 -1.35 -8.14
N LEU A 136 10.96 -0.29 -7.64
CA LEU A 136 11.62 0.71 -8.48
C LEU A 136 12.90 0.20 -9.18
N GLU A 137 13.42 -0.97 -8.80
CA GLU A 137 14.60 -1.60 -9.42
C GLU A 137 14.23 -2.62 -10.51
N ILE A 138 12.92 -2.90 -10.70
CA ILE A 138 12.44 -3.83 -11.72
C ILE A 138 12.57 -3.20 -13.11
N ASN A 139 13.24 -3.90 -14.03
CA ASN A 139 13.45 -3.49 -15.42
C ASN A 139 12.40 -4.11 -16.37
#